data_f9bd50056fca2be387f1da334a32e05e
#
_entry.id   f9bd50056fca2be387f1da334a32e05e
#
_cell.length_a   1.000
_cell.length_b   1.000
_cell.length_c   1.000
_cell.angle_alpha   90.00
_cell.angle_beta   90.00
_cell.angle_gamma   90.00
#
_symmetry.space_group_name_H-M   'P 1'
#
loop_
_entity.id
_entity.type
_entity.pdbx_description
1 polymer ?
#
loop_
_entity_poly.entity_id
_entity_poly.type
_entity_poly.pdbx_seq_one_letter_code
_entity_poly.pdbx_strand_id
1 'polypeptide(L)'
;MPGQSMHPAPPRRGGKSAPVQSPEVSVLVVDNYDSFVYTLVGYLEQLGARTTVIRNDEVTPARALELAAEHTAVLISPWPGAPADAGVSLDLIRSAADGGRPLFGVCLGHQAIAEAFGATVTHAESLMHGKTSLVRHGEHPMFEGVPSPFTATRYHSLAAVRPTVDEAVLEITAETEDGVVMGLAHRTAPLWGVQFHPESVLTEGGYRMLGNWLESVGLSGAAERGGRLSPLVRQD
;
A
#
# COMPACT_ATOMS: atom_id res chain seq x y z
N MET A 1 64.53 20.32 -45.50
CA MET A 1 63.40 19.50 -45.06
C MET A 1 62.97 20.02 -43.70
N PRO A 2 61.84 20.82 -43.55
CA PRO A 2 61.38 21.30 -42.26
C PRO A 2 60.47 20.22 -41.62
N GLY A 3 60.71 20.00 -40.31
CA GLY A 3 59.97 19.02 -39.49
C GLY A 3 58.53 19.43 -39.24
N GLN A 4 57.60 18.46 -39.37
CA GLN A 4 56.18 18.63 -39.02
C GLN A 4 56.00 18.50 -37.51
N SER A 5 55.54 19.59 -36.91
CA SER A 5 55.11 19.64 -35.52
C SER A 5 53.73 18.94 -35.37
N MET A 6 53.71 17.81 -34.67
CA MET A 6 52.46 17.14 -34.29
C MET A 6 51.82 17.89 -33.10
N HIS A 7 50.65 18.48 -33.32
CA HIS A 7 49.81 19.00 -32.25
C HIS A 7 49.06 17.84 -31.57
N PRO A 8 49.01 17.77 -30.23
CA PRO A 8 48.20 16.78 -29.53
C PRO A 8 46.71 17.07 -29.68
N ALA A 9 45.90 16.03 -29.90
CA ALA A 9 44.43 16.11 -29.98
C ALA A 9 43.85 16.53 -28.65
N PRO A 10 42.73 17.31 -28.65
CA PRO A 10 42.07 17.73 -27.41
C PRO A 10 41.43 16.57 -26.68
N PRO A 11 41.35 16.63 -25.33
CA PRO A 11 40.73 15.58 -24.52
C PRO A 11 39.24 15.41 -24.85
N ARG A 12 38.79 14.17 -25.02
CA ARG A 12 37.37 13.84 -25.22
C ARG A 12 36.60 14.27 -23.97
N ARG A 13 35.60 15.13 -24.12
CA ARG A 13 34.67 15.51 -23.07
C ARG A 13 33.94 14.24 -22.64
N GLY A 14 34.07 13.91 -21.36
CA GLY A 14 33.30 12.84 -20.70
C GLY A 14 31.82 13.08 -20.90
N GLY A 15 31.14 12.13 -21.56
CA GLY A 15 29.68 12.14 -21.66
C GLY A 15 29.09 12.05 -20.25
N LYS A 16 28.30 13.04 -19.86
CA LYS A 16 27.44 12.91 -18.68
C LYS A 16 26.48 11.78 -18.97
N SER A 17 26.58 10.69 -18.19
CA SER A 17 25.58 9.64 -18.19
C SER A 17 24.21 10.29 -17.96
N ALA A 18 23.24 10.02 -18.82
CA ALA A 18 21.87 10.41 -18.58
C ALA A 18 21.44 9.81 -17.23
N PRO A 19 20.66 10.54 -16.40
CA PRO A 19 20.16 9.98 -15.16
C PRO A 19 19.36 8.71 -15.50
N VAL A 20 19.70 7.60 -14.86
CA VAL A 20 18.90 6.38 -14.91
C VAL A 20 17.57 6.75 -14.29
N GLN A 21 16.52 6.90 -15.12
CA GLN A 21 15.17 7.11 -14.62
C GLN A 21 14.79 5.85 -13.84
N SER A 22 14.50 6.01 -12.56
CA SER A 22 13.91 4.94 -11.76
C SER A 22 12.65 4.43 -12.48
N PRO A 23 12.39 3.11 -12.50
CA PRO A 23 11.19 2.59 -13.14
C PRO A 23 9.96 3.30 -12.55
N GLU A 24 9.08 3.73 -13.43
CA GLU A 24 7.86 4.42 -13.05
C GLU A 24 6.91 3.40 -12.39
N VAL A 25 6.64 3.57 -11.09
CA VAL A 25 5.70 2.70 -10.36
C VAL A 25 4.28 3.17 -10.62
N SER A 26 3.47 2.27 -11.18
CA SER A 26 2.04 2.48 -11.42
C SER A 26 1.20 1.60 -10.51
N VAL A 27 0.15 2.18 -9.90
CA VAL A 27 -0.74 1.51 -8.97
C VAL A 27 -2.16 1.50 -9.52
N LEU A 28 -2.75 0.31 -9.68
CA LEU A 28 -4.17 0.16 -9.92
C LEU A 28 -4.90 0.29 -8.58
N VAL A 29 -5.76 1.28 -8.45
CA VAL A 29 -6.59 1.51 -7.26
C VAL A 29 -8.00 1.01 -7.53
N VAL A 30 -8.46 0.05 -6.73
CA VAL A 30 -9.85 -0.43 -6.77
C VAL A 30 -10.66 0.41 -5.80
N ASP A 31 -11.54 1.25 -6.36
CA ASP A 31 -12.49 2.07 -5.62
C ASP A 31 -13.71 1.23 -5.22
N ASN A 32 -13.87 1.01 -3.93
CA ASN A 32 -15.01 0.34 -3.33
C ASN A 32 -16.08 1.35 -2.84
N TYR A 33 -16.24 2.50 -3.52
CA TYR A 33 -17.22 3.54 -3.17
C TYR A 33 -16.99 4.19 -1.80
N ASP A 34 -15.73 4.31 -1.41
CA ASP A 34 -15.35 5.01 -0.19
C ASP A 34 -15.00 6.47 -0.46
N SER A 35 -15.42 7.37 0.43
CA SER A 35 -15.17 8.81 0.31
C SER A 35 -13.69 9.19 0.46
N PHE A 36 -12.85 8.31 1.01
CA PHE A 36 -11.43 8.55 1.23
C PHE A 36 -10.52 7.97 0.14
N VAL A 37 -11.06 7.28 -0.87
CA VAL A 37 -10.24 6.70 -1.95
C VAL A 37 -9.36 7.74 -2.64
N TYR A 38 -9.90 8.93 -2.93
CA TYR A 38 -9.12 10.00 -3.57
C TYR A 38 -8.09 10.65 -2.64
N THR A 39 -8.24 10.53 -1.33
CA THR A 39 -7.19 10.90 -0.37
C THR A 39 -6.04 9.91 -0.45
N LEU A 40 -6.31 8.59 -0.53
CA LEU A 40 -5.30 7.55 -0.77
C LEU A 40 -4.57 7.78 -2.10
N VAL A 41 -5.33 8.03 -3.18
CA VAL A 41 -4.77 8.36 -4.50
C VAL A 41 -3.83 9.56 -4.39
N GLY A 42 -4.27 10.65 -3.75
CA GLY A 42 -3.45 11.83 -3.55
C GLY A 42 -2.16 11.55 -2.77
N TYR A 43 -2.20 10.67 -1.77
CA TYR A 43 -1.00 10.26 -1.03
C TYR A 43 -0.03 9.46 -1.90
N LEU A 44 -0.53 8.50 -2.69
CA LEU A 44 0.31 7.72 -3.60
C LEU A 44 0.99 8.61 -4.64
N GLU A 45 0.27 9.58 -5.20
CA GLU A 45 0.81 10.53 -6.18
C GLU A 45 1.83 11.49 -5.57
N GLN A 46 1.60 12.00 -4.37
CA GLN A 46 2.58 12.81 -3.64
C GLN A 46 3.84 12.02 -3.28
N LEU A 47 3.72 10.72 -3.09
CA LEU A 47 4.84 9.80 -2.93
C LEU A 47 5.54 9.46 -4.24
N GLY A 48 5.00 9.87 -5.39
CA GLY A 48 5.60 9.75 -6.71
C GLY A 48 5.13 8.55 -7.54
N ALA A 49 4.09 7.83 -7.12
CA ALA A 49 3.47 6.79 -7.93
C ALA A 49 2.49 7.40 -8.95
N ARG A 50 2.25 6.69 -10.06
CA ARG A 50 1.11 6.95 -10.94
C ARG A 50 -0.06 6.09 -10.54
N THR A 51 -1.27 6.61 -10.62
CA THR A 51 -2.47 5.88 -10.23
C THR A 51 -3.46 5.73 -11.40
N THR A 52 -4.15 4.62 -11.42
CA THR A 52 -5.33 4.37 -12.26
C THR A 52 -6.44 3.87 -11.34
N VAL A 53 -7.59 4.53 -11.35
CA VAL A 53 -8.72 4.16 -10.49
C VAL A 53 -9.76 3.41 -11.31
N ILE A 54 -10.22 2.27 -10.80
CA ILE A 54 -11.38 1.55 -11.32
C ILE A 54 -12.37 1.30 -10.18
N ARG A 55 -13.65 1.29 -10.46
CA ARG A 55 -14.66 0.85 -9.48
C ARG A 55 -14.81 -0.67 -9.48
N ASN A 56 -15.06 -1.21 -8.30
CA ASN A 56 -15.08 -2.66 -8.05
C ASN A 56 -16.14 -3.44 -8.84
N ASP A 57 -17.17 -2.76 -9.33
CA ASP A 57 -18.33 -3.32 -10.05
C ASP A 57 -18.48 -2.81 -11.50
N GLU A 58 -17.65 -1.84 -11.94
CA GLU A 58 -17.69 -1.29 -13.30
C GLU A 58 -16.91 -2.15 -14.31
N VAL A 59 -16.14 -3.12 -13.85
CA VAL A 59 -15.34 -4.02 -14.68
C VAL A 59 -15.61 -5.48 -14.34
N THR A 60 -15.50 -6.36 -15.34
CA THR A 60 -15.53 -7.81 -15.08
C THR A 60 -14.25 -8.27 -14.36
N PRO A 61 -14.27 -9.40 -13.62
CA PRO A 61 -13.06 -9.95 -13.00
C PRO A 61 -11.92 -10.15 -14.02
N ALA A 62 -12.22 -10.65 -15.22
CA ALA A 62 -11.21 -10.83 -16.27
C ALA A 62 -10.55 -9.50 -16.65
N ARG A 63 -11.36 -8.43 -16.83
CA ARG A 63 -10.82 -7.11 -17.18
C ARG A 63 -10.02 -6.48 -16.03
N ALA A 64 -10.45 -6.70 -14.78
CA ALA A 64 -9.70 -6.25 -13.61
C ALA A 64 -8.31 -6.91 -13.52
N LEU A 65 -8.24 -8.22 -13.82
CA LEU A 65 -6.97 -8.97 -13.86
C LEU A 65 -6.04 -8.49 -14.99
N GLU A 66 -6.60 -8.20 -16.18
CA GLU A 66 -5.81 -7.60 -17.28
C GLU A 66 -5.24 -6.24 -16.87
N LEU A 67 -6.08 -5.36 -16.31
CA LEU A 67 -5.63 -4.05 -15.81
C LEU A 67 -4.58 -4.18 -14.72
N ALA A 68 -4.76 -5.11 -13.77
CA ALA A 68 -3.75 -5.37 -12.76
C ALA A 68 -2.42 -5.83 -13.38
N ALA A 69 -2.45 -6.59 -14.48
CA ALA A 69 -1.24 -7.02 -15.19
C ALA A 69 -0.48 -5.86 -15.86
N GLU A 70 -1.18 -4.78 -16.20
CA GLU A 70 -0.60 -3.56 -16.80
C GLU A 70 0.05 -2.62 -15.74
N HIS A 71 -0.17 -2.88 -14.43
CA HIS A 71 0.33 -2.04 -13.33
C HIS A 71 1.38 -2.75 -12.48
N THR A 72 2.23 -1.98 -11.83
CA THR A 72 3.29 -2.49 -10.94
C THR A 72 2.68 -3.10 -9.68
N ALA A 73 1.63 -2.49 -9.14
CA ALA A 73 1.00 -2.90 -7.89
C ALA A 73 -0.51 -2.60 -7.90
N VAL A 74 -1.23 -3.17 -6.94
CA VAL A 74 -2.68 -2.97 -6.74
C VAL A 74 -2.93 -2.41 -5.34
N LEU A 75 -3.85 -1.45 -5.20
CA LEU A 75 -4.39 -1.02 -3.92
C LEU A 75 -5.90 -1.29 -3.89
N ILE A 76 -6.35 -2.00 -2.85
CA ILE A 76 -7.78 -2.21 -2.57
C ILE A 76 -8.22 -1.21 -1.51
N SER A 77 -9.16 -0.33 -1.86
CA SER A 77 -9.63 0.76 -1.01
C SER A 77 -10.56 0.29 0.11
N PRO A 78 -10.84 1.15 1.11
CA PRO A 78 -11.91 0.93 2.08
C PRO A 78 -13.29 0.78 1.43
N TRP A 79 -14.25 0.24 2.18
CA TRP A 79 -15.68 0.21 1.89
C TRP A 79 -16.48 -0.10 3.18
N PRO A 80 -17.71 0.41 3.33
CA PRO A 80 -18.55 0.11 4.49
C PRO A 80 -19.25 -1.26 4.46
N GLY A 81 -19.06 -2.07 3.39
CA GLY A 81 -19.65 -3.41 3.24
C GLY A 81 -18.75 -4.56 3.70
N ALA A 82 -19.09 -5.78 3.31
CA ALA A 82 -18.33 -6.99 3.59
C ALA A 82 -17.40 -7.37 2.41
N PRO A 83 -16.27 -8.05 2.64
CA PRO A 83 -15.36 -8.46 1.57
C PRO A 83 -16.02 -9.27 0.46
N ALA A 84 -16.96 -10.16 0.80
CA ALA A 84 -17.70 -10.97 -0.17
C ALA A 84 -18.50 -10.15 -1.19
N ASP A 85 -18.88 -8.92 -0.83
CA ASP A 85 -19.65 -8.01 -1.68
C ASP A 85 -18.76 -6.99 -2.42
N ALA A 86 -17.44 -7.06 -2.26
CA ALA A 86 -16.47 -6.09 -2.79
C ALA A 86 -16.10 -6.34 -4.27
N GLY A 87 -17.01 -6.90 -5.07
CA GLY A 87 -16.83 -7.08 -6.51
C GLY A 87 -15.53 -7.84 -6.84
N VAL A 88 -14.69 -7.24 -7.68
CA VAL A 88 -13.44 -7.87 -8.17
C VAL A 88 -12.31 -7.98 -7.15
N SER A 89 -12.49 -7.47 -5.92
CA SER A 89 -11.40 -7.35 -4.93
C SER A 89 -10.81 -8.70 -4.52
N LEU A 90 -11.65 -9.71 -4.24
CA LEU A 90 -11.18 -11.06 -3.85
C LEU A 90 -10.43 -11.76 -5.00
N ASP A 91 -10.89 -11.61 -6.24
CA ASP A 91 -10.23 -12.20 -7.40
C ASP A 91 -8.85 -11.58 -7.63
N LEU A 92 -8.74 -10.26 -7.46
CA LEU A 92 -7.46 -9.54 -7.54
C LEU A 92 -6.49 -9.98 -6.45
N ILE A 93 -6.96 -10.16 -5.20
CA ILE A 93 -6.11 -10.61 -4.08
C ILE A 93 -5.55 -12.01 -4.36
N ARG A 94 -6.39 -12.96 -4.76
CA ARG A 94 -5.95 -14.33 -5.07
C ARG A 94 -4.97 -14.35 -6.24
N SER A 95 -5.31 -13.65 -7.32
CA SER A 95 -4.41 -13.54 -8.48
C SER A 95 -3.09 -12.84 -8.15
N ALA A 96 -3.11 -11.84 -7.27
CA ALA A 96 -1.89 -11.16 -6.82
C ALA A 96 -0.99 -12.09 -6.01
N ALA A 97 -1.57 -12.95 -5.15
CA ALA A 97 -0.82 -13.96 -4.41
C ALA A 97 -0.17 -14.98 -5.33
N ASP A 98 -0.94 -15.54 -6.26
CA ASP A 98 -0.47 -16.57 -7.20
C ASP A 98 0.61 -16.04 -8.16
N GLY A 99 0.44 -14.79 -8.60
CA GLY A 99 1.34 -14.14 -9.56
C GLY A 99 2.50 -13.36 -8.93
N GLY A 100 2.58 -13.29 -7.59
CA GLY A 100 3.61 -12.51 -6.89
C GLY A 100 3.47 -10.98 -7.12
N ARG A 101 2.27 -10.48 -7.40
CA ARG A 101 2.03 -9.06 -7.61
C ARG A 101 1.85 -8.32 -6.29
N PRO A 102 2.58 -7.21 -6.07
CA PRO A 102 2.40 -6.41 -4.87
C PRO A 102 0.96 -5.86 -4.75
N LEU A 103 0.39 -6.03 -3.54
CA LEU A 103 -0.94 -5.54 -3.25
C LEU A 103 -1.00 -4.97 -1.84
N PHE A 104 -1.69 -3.83 -1.70
CA PHE A 104 -1.97 -3.20 -0.41
C PHE A 104 -3.47 -3.09 -0.19
N GLY A 105 -3.96 -3.62 0.93
CA GLY A 105 -5.37 -3.55 1.31
C GLY A 105 -5.60 -2.59 2.48
N VAL A 106 -6.54 -1.64 2.32
CA VAL A 106 -6.94 -0.71 3.37
C VAL A 106 -8.35 -1.03 3.84
N CYS A 107 -8.54 -1.17 5.16
CA CYS A 107 -9.81 -1.44 5.83
C CYS A 107 -10.54 -2.66 5.23
N LEU A 108 -11.48 -2.48 4.32
CA LEU A 108 -12.08 -3.59 3.58
C LEU A 108 -11.02 -4.44 2.85
N GLY A 109 -10.04 -3.81 2.20
CA GLY A 109 -8.98 -4.52 1.50
C GLY A 109 -8.16 -5.43 2.42
N HIS A 110 -7.91 -5.01 3.65
CA HIS A 110 -7.29 -5.84 4.70
C HIS A 110 -8.19 -7.01 5.10
N GLN A 111 -9.48 -6.77 5.29
CA GLN A 111 -10.46 -7.82 5.61
C GLN A 111 -10.59 -8.82 4.44
N ALA A 112 -10.56 -8.34 3.20
CA ALA A 112 -10.58 -9.18 2.02
C ALA A 112 -9.32 -10.05 1.89
N ILE A 113 -8.14 -9.55 2.29
CA ILE A 113 -6.93 -10.38 2.41
C ILE A 113 -7.15 -11.46 3.46
N ALA A 114 -7.64 -11.12 4.65
CA ALA A 114 -7.92 -12.11 5.70
C ALA A 114 -8.86 -13.21 5.21
N GLU A 115 -9.99 -12.85 4.59
CA GLU A 115 -11.01 -13.78 4.09
C GLU A 115 -10.49 -14.64 2.93
N ALA A 116 -9.70 -14.06 1.99
CA ALA A 116 -9.13 -14.79 0.87
C ALA A 116 -8.24 -15.96 1.31
N PHE A 117 -7.64 -15.85 2.50
CA PHE A 117 -6.78 -16.88 3.10
C PHE A 117 -7.43 -17.61 4.29
N GLY A 118 -8.76 -17.62 4.36
CA GLY A 118 -9.54 -18.48 5.22
C GLY A 118 -9.84 -17.94 6.62
N ALA A 119 -9.42 -16.73 6.95
CA ALA A 119 -9.82 -16.09 8.21
C ALA A 119 -11.30 -15.66 8.16
N THR A 120 -11.95 -15.68 9.31
CA THR A 120 -13.31 -15.17 9.46
C THR A 120 -13.29 -13.67 9.64
N VAL A 121 -14.13 -12.95 8.90
CA VAL A 121 -14.38 -11.52 9.09
C VAL A 121 -15.80 -11.36 9.62
N THR A 122 -15.96 -10.72 10.78
CA THR A 122 -17.27 -10.51 11.41
C THR A 122 -17.30 -9.20 12.20
N HIS A 123 -18.45 -8.90 12.78
CA HIS A 123 -18.62 -7.69 13.58
C HIS A 123 -17.58 -7.62 14.70
N ALA A 124 -16.88 -6.50 14.78
CA ALA A 124 -16.00 -6.19 15.89
C ALA A 124 -16.83 -6.01 17.19
N GLU A 125 -16.25 -6.33 18.35
CA GLU A 125 -16.91 -6.14 19.65
C GLU A 125 -17.35 -4.70 19.90
N SER A 126 -16.67 -3.74 19.28
CA SER A 126 -16.98 -2.31 19.40
C SER A 126 -17.07 -1.67 18.00
N LEU A 127 -18.14 -0.88 17.80
CA LEU A 127 -18.26 -0.05 16.58
C LEU A 127 -17.23 1.09 16.65
N MET A 128 -16.35 1.13 15.64
CA MET A 128 -15.37 2.18 15.48
C MET A 128 -15.73 3.08 14.31
N HIS A 129 -16.11 4.34 14.62
CA HIS A 129 -16.41 5.33 13.58
C HIS A 129 -15.74 6.66 13.94
N GLY A 130 -14.64 6.98 13.22
CA GLY A 130 -13.85 8.18 13.44
C GLY A 130 -13.13 8.21 14.80
N LYS A 131 -12.94 7.06 15.43
CA LYS A 131 -12.20 6.93 16.70
C LYS A 131 -10.76 6.56 16.44
N THR A 132 -9.88 7.02 17.32
CA THR A 132 -8.48 6.61 17.32
C THR A 132 -8.23 5.47 18.31
N SER A 133 -7.26 4.63 18.01
CA SER A 133 -6.74 3.61 18.90
C SER A 133 -5.22 3.60 18.86
N LEU A 134 -4.60 3.17 19.95
CA LEU A 134 -3.17 2.87 19.96
C LEU A 134 -2.97 1.49 19.34
N VAL A 135 -2.09 1.43 18.36
CA VAL A 135 -1.73 0.21 17.62
C VAL A 135 -0.27 -0.11 17.88
N ARG A 136 0.01 -1.33 18.27
CA ARG A 136 1.36 -1.88 18.39
C ARG A 136 1.68 -2.69 17.15
N HIS A 137 2.89 -2.57 16.63
CA HIS A 137 3.37 -3.34 15.50
C HIS A 137 4.69 -4.04 15.79
N GLY A 138 4.96 -5.13 15.04
CA GLY A 138 6.25 -5.81 14.99
C GLY A 138 7.25 -5.14 14.04
N GLU A 139 8.31 -5.87 13.71
CA GLU A 139 9.41 -5.38 12.85
C GLU A 139 9.12 -5.57 11.34
N HIS A 140 7.84 -5.54 10.94
CA HIS A 140 7.51 -5.68 9.51
C HIS A 140 7.92 -4.42 8.72
N PRO A 141 8.49 -4.53 7.50
CA PRO A 141 8.97 -3.39 6.70
C PRO A 141 7.92 -2.29 6.46
N MET A 142 6.64 -2.64 6.42
CA MET A 142 5.55 -1.67 6.31
C MET A 142 5.61 -0.57 7.38
N PHE A 143 6.06 -0.90 8.58
CA PHE A 143 6.11 0.00 9.74
C PHE A 143 7.49 0.59 10.01
N GLU A 144 8.45 0.42 9.10
CA GLU A 144 9.79 0.98 9.30
C GLU A 144 9.72 2.51 9.47
N GLY A 145 10.26 3.00 10.59
CA GLY A 145 10.25 4.43 10.93
C GLY A 145 8.91 4.97 11.45
N VAL A 146 7.94 4.10 11.73
CA VAL A 146 6.69 4.42 12.44
C VAL A 146 6.88 4.09 13.92
N PRO A 147 6.44 4.94 14.87
CA PRO A 147 6.54 4.62 16.30
C PRO A 147 5.65 3.44 16.68
N SER A 148 6.03 2.68 17.73
CA SER A 148 5.21 1.62 18.30
C SER A 148 5.11 1.82 19.81
N PRO A 149 3.91 2.07 20.37
CA PRO A 149 2.63 2.21 19.69
C PRO A 149 2.49 3.52 18.91
N PHE A 150 1.60 3.56 17.93
CA PHE A 150 1.19 4.75 17.20
C PHE A 150 -0.34 4.93 17.23
N THR A 151 -0.81 6.16 17.00
CA THR A 151 -2.24 6.47 16.90
C THR A 151 -2.76 6.15 15.50
N ALA A 152 -3.84 5.39 15.40
CA ALA A 152 -4.50 5.08 14.13
C ALA A 152 -6.01 5.37 14.18
N THR A 153 -6.54 5.93 13.09
CA THR A 153 -7.97 6.19 12.94
C THR A 153 -8.70 4.97 12.39
N ARG A 154 -9.83 4.64 12.99
CA ARG A 154 -10.65 3.49 12.67
C ARG A 154 -12.06 3.91 12.27
N TYR A 155 -12.58 3.32 11.16
CA TYR A 155 -13.94 3.54 10.65
C TYR A 155 -14.67 2.21 10.35
N HIS A 156 -14.31 1.11 11.02
CA HIS A 156 -14.81 -0.22 10.70
C HIS A 156 -15.78 -0.76 11.74
N SER A 157 -16.76 -1.52 11.26
CA SER A 157 -17.66 -2.37 12.06
C SER A 157 -17.30 -3.84 12.00
N LEU A 158 -16.51 -4.25 10.99
CA LEU A 158 -16.02 -5.61 10.79
C LEU A 158 -14.52 -5.67 11.09
N ALA A 159 -14.06 -6.83 11.54
CA ALA A 159 -12.66 -7.12 11.77
C ALA A 159 -12.36 -8.61 11.52
N ALA A 160 -11.11 -8.92 11.18
CA ALA A 160 -10.63 -10.29 11.14
C ALA A 160 -10.59 -10.90 12.55
N VAL A 161 -11.19 -12.07 12.70
CA VAL A 161 -11.24 -12.80 13.97
C VAL A 161 -9.88 -13.46 14.20
N ARG A 162 -9.08 -12.90 15.11
CA ARG A 162 -7.69 -13.30 15.36
C ARG A 162 -7.45 -14.81 15.45
N PRO A 163 -8.22 -15.62 16.22
CA PRO A 163 -8.02 -17.08 16.31
C PRO A 163 -8.25 -17.84 15.00
N THR A 164 -8.86 -17.21 13.99
CA THR A 164 -9.12 -17.85 12.69
C THR A 164 -8.06 -17.50 11.64
N VAL A 165 -7.13 -16.61 11.96
CA VAL A 165 -6.00 -16.28 11.08
C VAL A 165 -5.01 -17.43 11.11
N ASP A 166 -4.78 -18.06 9.95
CA ASP A 166 -3.72 -19.04 9.80
C ASP A 166 -2.36 -18.34 9.76
N GLU A 167 -1.68 -18.30 10.90
CA GLU A 167 -0.38 -17.65 11.03
C GLU A 167 0.75 -18.38 10.26
N ALA A 168 0.51 -19.55 9.67
CA ALA A 168 1.44 -20.15 8.72
C ALA A 168 1.37 -19.48 7.34
N VAL A 169 0.26 -18.81 7.02
CA VAL A 169 0.01 -18.12 5.74
C VAL A 169 0.09 -16.61 5.89
N LEU A 170 -0.60 -16.06 6.89
CA LEU A 170 -0.66 -14.63 7.16
C LEU A 170 0.06 -14.30 8.46
N GLU A 171 0.96 -13.33 8.42
CA GLU A 171 1.56 -12.74 9.61
C GLU A 171 0.66 -11.64 10.15
N ILE A 172 0.36 -11.65 11.44
CA ILE A 172 -0.26 -10.52 12.13
C ILE A 172 0.85 -9.52 12.44
N THR A 173 0.89 -8.42 11.71
CA THR A 173 1.97 -7.43 11.78
C THR A 173 1.69 -6.30 12.75
N ALA A 174 0.42 -6.06 13.08
CA ALA A 174 -0.01 -5.04 14.04
C ALA A 174 -1.33 -5.41 14.71
N GLU A 175 -1.50 -4.99 15.96
CA GLU A 175 -2.72 -5.20 16.75
C GLU A 175 -2.95 -4.07 17.77
N THR A 176 -4.18 -3.91 18.22
CA THR A 176 -4.51 -3.07 19.37
C THR A 176 -4.20 -3.80 20.69
N GLU A 177 -4.21 -3.09 21.81
CA GLU A 177 -3.98 -3.70 23.13
C GLU A 177 -5.04 -4.75 23.50
N ASP A 178 -6.28 -4.58 23.03
CA ASP A 178 -7.39 -5.52 23.17
C ASP A 178 -7.40 -6.63 22.12
N GLY A 179 -6.34 -6.76 21.30
CA GLY A 179 -6.09 -7.88 20.39
C GLY A 179 -6.84 -7.84 19.08
N VAL A 180 -7.36 -6.68 18.68
CA VAL A 180 -7.93 -6.52 17.33
C VAL A 180 -6.80 -6.49 16.30
N VAL A 181 -6.90 -7.35 15.27
CA VAL A 181 -5.93 -7.42 14.17
C VAL A 181 -5.98 -6.11 13.36
N MET A 182 -4.87 -5.39 13.34
CA MET A 182 -4.74 -4.08 12.70
C MET A 182 -3.79 -4.08 11.51
N GLY A 183 -2.98 -5.11 11.34
CA GLY A 183 -2.11 -5.30 10.20
C GLY A 183 -1.92 -6.77 9.87
N LEU A 184 -1.90 -7.09 8.59
CA LEU A 184 -1.62 -8.41 8.04
C LEU A 184 -0.61 -8.32 6.90
N ALA A 185 0.23 -9.33 6.78
CA ALA A 185 1.06 -9.55 5.61
C ALA A 185 1.07 -11.02 5.23
N HIS A 186 1.02 -11.33 3.94
CA HIS A 186 1.19 -12.71 3.49
C HIS A 186 2.66 -13.09 3.56
N ARG A 187 2.97 -14.28 4.11
CA ARG A 187 4.35 -14.66 4.42
C ARG A 187 5.25 -14.86 3.20
N THR A 188 4.69 -15.19 2.05
CA THR A 188 5.46 -15.50 0.83
C THR A 188 5.09 -14.63 -0.36
N ALA A 189 3.86 -14.11 -0.43
CA ALA A 189 3.41 -13.20 -1.46
C ALA A 189 3.50 -11.73 -0.97
N PRO A 190 3.73 -10.76 -1.86
CA PRO A 190 3.88 -9.36 -1.48
C PRO A 190 2.53 -8.66 -1.23
N LEU A 191 1.70 -9.25 -0.35
CA LEU A 191 0.41 -8.71 0.03
C LEU A 191 0.47 -8.17 1.45
N TRP A 192 0.17 -6.88 1.62
CA TRP A 192 0.11 -6.19 2.89
C TRP A 192 -1.28 -5.58 3.10
N GLY A 193 -1.73 -5.49 4.31
CA GLY A 193 -3.02 -4.88 4.63
C GLY A 193 -3.06 -4.25 6.01
N VAL A 194 -3.80 -3.15 6.12
CA VAL A 194 -4.06 -2.44 7.38
C VAL A 194 -5.56 -2.26 7.59
N GLN A 195 -6.04 -2.50 8.82
CA GLN A 195 -7.45 -2.33 9.19
C GLN A 195 -7.83 -0.87 9.40
N PHE A 196 -6.86 -0.04 9.78
CA PHE A 196 -7.03 1.40 9.98
C PHE A 196 -6.87 2.17 8.67
N HIS A 197 -7.10 3.48 8.71
CA HIS A 197 -7.02 4.39 7.57
C HIS A 197 -5.69 5.16 7.60
N PRO A 198 -4.68 4.77 6.80
CA PRO A 198 -3.39 5.47 6.75
C PRO A 198 -3.51 6.88 6.16
N GLU A 199 -4.54 7.14 5.37
CA GLU A 199 -4.83 8.44 4.76
C GLU A 199 -5.53 9.42 5.72
N SER A 200 -5.99 8.94 6.87
CA SER A 200 -6.64 9.81 7.85
C SER A 200 -5.66 10.74 8.54
N VAL A 201 -6.06 12.00 8.70
CA VAL A 201 -5.25 13.07 9.31
C VAL A 201 -4.75 12.71 10.71
N LEU A 202 -5.51 11.94 11.47
CA LEU A 202 -5.18 11.54 12.83
C LEU A 202 -4.40 10.22 12.90
N THR A 203 -4.06 9.60 11.77
CA THR A 203 -3.20 8.42 11.74
C THR A 203 -1.74 8.83 11.64
N GLU A 204 -0.96 8.47 12.66
CA GLU A 204 0.47 8.72 12.68
C GLU A 204 1.19 7.83 11.66
N GLY A 205 2.11 8.42 10.91
CA GLY A 205 2.97 7.67 9.98
C GLY A 205 2.27 7.12 8.72
N GLY A 206 1.04 7.56 8.39
CA GLY A 206 0.31 7.04 7.24
C GLY A 206 1.06 7.19 5.92
N TYR A 207 1.63 8.37 5.62
CA TYR A 207 2.50 8.58 4.47
C TYR A 207 3.75 7.68 4.51
N ARG A 208 4.32 7.48 5.69
CA ARG A 208 5.51 6.64 5.86
C ARG A 208 5.20 5.18 5.51
N MET A 209 4.07 4.63 5.97
CA MET A 209 3.65 3.26 5.67
C MET A 209 3.41 3.05 4.17
N LEU A 210 2.68 3.97 3.52
CA LEU A 210 2.46 3.92 2.08
C LEU A 210 3.77 4.11 1.30
N GLY A 211 4.67 4.98 1.79
CA GLY A 211 6.02 5.15 1.24
C GLY A 211 6.86 3.89 1.33
N ASN A 212 6.84 3.20 2.47
CA ASN A 212 7.53 1.93 2.68
C ASN A 212 7.02 0.85 1.72
N TRP A 213 5.69 0.77 1.54
CA TRP A 213 5.11 -0.14 0.55
C TRP A 213 5.54 0.20 -0.89
N LEU A 214 5.45 1.47 -1.30
CA LEU A 214 5.87 1.89 -2.64
C LEU A 214 7.37 1.67 -2.88
N GLU A 215 8.20 1.84 -1.87
CA GLU A 215 9.63 1.52 -1.97
C GLU A 215 9.88 0.02 -2.14
N SER A 216 9.12 -0.82 -1.44
CA SER A 216 9.19 -2.28 -1.60
C SER A 216 8.81 -2.77 -3.01
N VAL A 217 8.02 -1.99 -3.75
CA VAL A 217 7.63 -2.28 -5.13
C VAL A 217 8.48 -1.57 -6.18
N GLY A 218 9.56 -0.92 -5.76
CA GLY A 218 10.59 -0.35 -6.65
C GLY A 218 10.58 1.18 -6.79
N LEU A 219 9.74 1.92 -6.07
CA LEU A 219 9.73 3.39 -6.11
C LEU A 219 10.78 3.96 -5.14
N SER A 220 12.01 4.07 -5.60
CA SER A 220 13.14 4.53 -4.77
C SER A 220 12.89 5.88 -4.10
N GLY A 221 13.20 5.96 -2.81
CA GLY A 221 13.05 7.17 -1.97
C GLY A 221 11.61 7.47 -1.56
N ALA A 222 10.64 6.59 -1.85
CA ALA A 222 9.25 6.79 -1.43
C ALA A 222 9.11 6.77 0.10
N ALA A 223 9.81 5.88 0.79
CA ALA A 223 9.84 5.83 2.24
C ALA A 223 10.40 7.12 2.85
N GLU A 224 11.48 7.67 2.30
CA GLU A 224 12.06 8.93 2.75
C GLU A 224 11.09 10.10 2.53
N ARG A 225 10.47 10.18 1.34
CA ARG A 225 9.43 11.18 1.08
C ARG A 225 8.27 11.06 2.06
N GLY A 226 7.77 9.84 2.32
CA GLY A 226 6.71 9.57 3.28
C GLY A 226 7.04 10.03 4.70
N GLY A 227 8.31 9.90 5.11
CA GLY A 227 8.76 10.40 6.42
C GLY A 227 8.83 11.93 6.53
N ARG A 228 8.80 12.65 5.42
CA ARG A 228 8.81 14.13 5.37
C ARG A 228 7.43 14.74 5.19
N LEU A 229 6.45 13.96 4.73
CA LEU A 229 5.10 14.41 4.49
C LEU A 229 4.22 14.27 5.75
N SER A 230 3.29 15.21 5.92
CA SER A 230 2.30 15.18 6.99
C SER A 230 0.98 15.71 6.45
N PRO A 231 -0.16 15.10 6.78
CA PRO A 231 -1.46 15.60 6.37
C PRO A 231 -1.83 16.94 7.02
N LEU A 232 -1.14 17.33 8.09
CA LEU A 232 -1.37 18.57 8.83
C LEU A 232 -0.54 19.77 8.31
N VAL A 233 0.40 19.54 7.42
CA VAL A 233 1.25 20.61 6.84
C VAL A 233 0.65 21.02 5.50
N ARG A 234 0.12 22.23 5.40
CA ARG A 234 -0.16 22.86 4.10
C ARG A 234 1.19 23.01 3.37
N GLN A 235 1.30 22.45 2.18
CA GLN A 235 2.38 22.80 1.27
C GLN A 235 2.03 24.17 0.71
N ASP A 236 2.79 25.20 1.12
CA ASP A 236 2.73 26.55 0.54
C ASP A 236 3.29 26.55 -0.89
#